data_1e04be2640005f503a28f5a399109abd
#
_entry.id   1e04be2640005f503a28f5a399109abd
#
_cell.length_a   1.000
_cell.length_b   1.000
_cell.length_c   1.000
_cell.angle_alpha   90.00
_cell.angle_beta   90.00
_cell.angle_gamma   90.00
#
_symmetry.space_group_name_H-M   'P 1'
#
loop_
_entity.id
_entity.type
_entity.pdbx_description
1 polymer ?
#
loop_
_entity_poly.entity_id
_entity_poly.type
_entity_poly.pdbx_seq_one_letter_code
_entity_poly.pdbx_strand_id
1 'polypeptide(L)'
;ASSAASDVYKRQGEYTDRLFAMRLPVDAVRSGDITEKMREHMERINGVSYIQVHPTFLYESLWCAVLLIILVLYRKHKKYEGELFLLYLFGYGLGRVWIEGLRTDQLLLPGIGIPVSQLLAGALVIGTGIALLYLGRHHKNSPMHRSVTKYEPMPEKIKGKKPPKWNERLFKNMK
;
A
#
# COMPACT_ATOMS: atom_id res chain seq x y z
N ALA A 1 7.76 26.89 5.59
CA ALA A 1 8.07 25.62 4.92
C ALA A 1 6.78 24.92 4.48
N SER A 2 6.73 24.44 3.24
CA SER A 2 5.58 23.71 2.72
C SER A 2 5.29 22.48 3.58
N SER A 3 4.02 22.19 3.88
CA SER A 3 3.57 20.99 4.63
C SER A 3 4.17 19.70 4.06
N ALA A 4 4.31 19.60 2.74
CA ALA A 4 4.92 18.48 2.06
C ALA A 4 6.41 18.29 2.41
N ALA A 5 7.17 19.37 2.51
CA ALA A 5 8.57 19.30 2.93
C ALA A 5 8.70 18.82 4.39
N SER A 6 7.81 19.30 5.26
CA SER A 6 7.76 18.85 6.67
C SER A 6 7.50 17.34 6.80
N ASP A 7 6.68 16.76 5.92
CA ASP A 7 6.39 15.32 5.95
C ASP A 7 7.57 14.47 5.48
N VAL A 8 8.36 14.98 4.53
CA VAL A 8 9.59 14.29 4.09
C VAL A 8 10.61 14.22 5.23
N TYR A 9 10.76 15.31 5.99
CA TYR A 9 11.70 15.34 7.12
C TYR A 9 11.24 14.49 8.32
N LYS A 10 9.93 14.32 8.51
CA LYS A 10 9.35 13.48 9.57
C LYS A 10 9.41 11.99 9.27
N ARG A 11 9.42 11.60 8.00
CA ARG A 11 9.42 10.20 7.55
C ARG A 11 10.81 9.75 7.13
N GLN A 12 11.80 9.99 7.97
CA GLN A 12 13.16 9.53 7.77
C GLN A 12 13.37 8.16 8.42
N GLY A 13 14.30 7.39 7.86
CA GLY A 13 14.75 6.14 8.43
C GLY A 13 16.06 6.28 9.19
N GLU A 14 16.62 5.16 9.64
CA GLU A 14 17.94 5.10 10.26
C GLU A 14 19.06 5.58 9.32
N TYR A 15 20.25 5.77 9.89
CA TYR A 15 21.47 6.11 9.16
C TYR A 15 21.76 5.10 8.06
N THR A 16 22.17 5.60 6.89
CA THR A 16 22.65 4.77 5.79
C THR A 16 23.67 5.51 4.95
N ASP A 17 24.66 4.77 4.43
CA ASP A 17 25.66 5.21 3.45
C ASP A 17 25.39 4.67 2.03
N ARG A 18 24.26 3.99 1.82
CA ARG A 18 23.92 3.33 0.56
C ARG A 18 23.55 4.34 -0.54
N LEU A 19 23.46 3.83 -1.77
CA LEU A 19 23.24 4.59 -3.01
C LEU A 19 22.03 5.55 -2.98
N PHE A 20 21.00 5.24 -2.20
CA PHE A 20 19.79 6.06 -2.04
C PHE A 20 19.78 6.86 -0.75
N ALA A 21 20.94 7.07 -0.11
CA ALA A 21 21.01 7.88 1.09
C ALA A 21 20.56 9.32 0.81
N MET A 22 19.65 9.81 1.63
CA MET A 22 19.17 11.18 1.58
C MET A 22 19.93 12.02 2.62
N ARG A 23 20.46 13.17 2.20
CA ARG A 23 21.13 14.12 3.10
C ARG A 23 20.11 15.14 3.61
N LEU A 24 20.01 15.25 4.92
CA LEU A 24 19.12 16.20 5.58
C LEU A 24 19.92 17.11 6.50
N PRO A 25 19.62 18.44 6.49
CA PRO A 25 20.20 19.33 7.49
C PRO A 25 19.65 18.99 8.88
N VAL A 26 20.52 18.97 9.88
CA VAL A 26 20.18 18.62 11.27
C VAL A 26 19.08 19.54 11.82
N ASP A 27 19.09 20.81 11.44
CA ASP A 27 18.12 21.81 11.90
C ASP A 27 16.68 21.53 11.40
N ALA A 28 16.53 20.72 10.35
CA ALA A 28 15.21 20.35 9.81
C ALA A 28 14.62 19.09 10.46
N VAL A 29 15.43 18.38 11.26
CA VAL A 29 15.06 17.12 11.90
C VAL A 29 14.81 17.33 13.38
N ARG A 30 13.83 16.62 13.94
CA ARG A 30 13.60 16.67 15.39
C ARG A 30 14.78 16.06 16.14
N SER A 31 15.25 16.72 17.17
CA SER A 31 16.40 16.27 17.98
C SER A 31 16.20 14.88 18.60
N GLY A 32 14.94 14.47 18.86
CA GLY A 32 14.60 13.14 19.38
C GLY A 32 14.71 12.01 18.35
N ASP A 33 14.64 12.33 17.04
CA ASP A 33 14.69 11.35 15.96
C ASP A 33 16.14 11.12 15.45
N ILE A 34 17.11 11.87 16.00
CA ILE A 34 18.53 11.76 15.66
C ILE A 34 19.15 10.67 16.52
N THR A 35 19.43 9.52 15.92
CA THR A 35 20.10 8.40 16.59
C THR A 35 21.59 8.69 16.81
N GLU A 36 22.22 7.96 17.74
CA GLU A 36 23.64 8.09 18.04
C GLU A 36 24.52 7.84 16.82
N LYS A 37 24.17 6.84 16.02
CA LYS A 37 24.81 6.54 14.73
C LYS A 37 24.77 7.70 13.74
N MET A 38 23.65 8.44 13.70
CA MET A 38 23.54 9.64 12.86
C MET A 38 24.46 10.76 13.34
N ARG A 39 24.65 10.89 14.65
CA ARG A 39 25.54 11.89 15.26
C ARG A 39 27.00 11.59 14.99
N GLU A 40 27.41 10.34 15.02
CA GLU A 40 28.79 9.90 14.73
C GLU A 40 29.19 10.15 13.27
N HIS A 41 28.23 10.11 12.35
CA HIS A 41 28.45 10.27 10.91
C HIS A 41 27.93 11.59 10.34
N MET A 42 27.88 12.64 11.19
CA MET A 42 27.51 13.97 10.72
C MET A 42 28.59 14.57 9.83
N GLU A 43 28.19 14.97 8.64
CA GLU A 43 29.05 15.74 7.73
C GLU A 43 28.75 17.23 7.85
N ARG A 44 29.78 18.04 8.00
CA ARG A 44 29.67 19.51 8.03
C ARG A 44 30.06 20.09 6.69
N ILE A 45 29.08 20.60 5.95
CA ILE A 45 29.27 21.22 4.63
C ILE A 45 28.82 22.67 4.70
N ASN A 46 29.69 23.60 4.36
CA ASN A 46 29.41 25.06 4.37
C ASN A 46 28.83 25.58 5.69
N GLY A 47 29.26 25.04 6.83
CA GLY A 47 28.80 25.48 8.16
C GLY A 47 27.48 24.84 8.62
N VAL A 48 26.78 24.06 7.78
CA VAL A 48 25.57 23.33 8.11
C VAL A 48 25.93 21.86 8.34
N SER A 49 25.41 21.29 9.41
CA SER A 49 25.56 19.84 9.72
C SER A 49 24.48 19.04 9.00
N TYR A 50 24.90 18.01 8.28
CA TYR A 50 24.01 17.09 7.55
C TYR A 50 24.09 15.68 8.12
N ILE A 51 22.95 14.99 8.10
CA ILE A 51 22.83 13.55 8.39
C ILE A 51 22.41 12.80 7.15
N GLN A 52 22.89 11.55 7.02
CA GLN A 52 22.48 10.65 5.95
C GLN A 52 21.49 9.63 6.47
N VAL A 53 20.32 9.50 5.80
CA VAL A 53 19.22 8.67 6.28
C VAL A 53 18.57 7.90 5.14
N HIS A 54 17.89 6.80 5.49
CA HIS A 54 17.05 6.07 4.54
C HIS A 54 15.82 6.91 4.14
N PRO A 55 15.55 7.14 2.83
CA PRO A 55 14.32 7.79 2.36
C PRO A 55 13.16 6.79 2.42
N THR A 56 12.59 6.57 3.61
CA THR A 56 11.51 5.56 3.80
C THR A 56 10.29 5.85 2.96
N PHE A 57 9.98 7.12 2.69
CA PHE A 57 8.89 7.53 1.79
C PHE A 57 9.09 7.01 0.35
N LEU A 58 10.35 6.98 -0.13
CA LEU A 58 10.68 6.46 -1.46
C LEU A 58 10.47 4.94 -1.52
N TYR A 59 10.89 4.23 -0.49
CA TYR A 59 10.69 2.77 -0.39
C TYR A 59 9.21 2.43 -0.33
N GLU A 60 8.41 3.19 0.44
CA GLU A 60 6.96 3.01 0.51
C GLU A 60 6.29 3.24 -0.86
N SER A 61 6.67 4.32 -1.54
CA SER A 61 6.14 4.66 -2.87
C SER A 61 6.49 3.59 -3.91
N LEU A 62 7.75 3.14 -3.92
CA LEU A 62 8.22 2.10 -4.84
C LEU A 62 7.51 0.76 -4.57
N TRP A 63 7.38 0.39 -3.30
CA TRP A 63 6.65 -0.82 -2.91
C TRP A 63 5.19 -0.79 -3.36
N CYS A 64 4.50 0.34 -3.13
CA CYS A 64 3.11 0.52 -3.58
C CYS A 64 3.00 0.47 -5.11
N ALA A 65 3.95 1.05 -5.84
CA ALA A 65 3.97 1.00 -7.31
C ALA A 65 4.15 -0.44 -7.82
N VAL A 66 5.11 -1.19 -7.25
CA VAL A 66 5.31 -2.61 -7.58
C VAL A 66 4.08 -3.43 -7.27
N LEU A 67 3.47 -3.23 -6.10
CA LEU A 67 2.23 -3.91 -5.69
C LEU A 67 1.09 -3.62 -6.66
N LEU A 68 0.92 -2.36 -7.08
CA LEU A 68 -0.07 -1.96 -8.06
C LEU A 68 0.13 -2.68 -9.40
N ILE A 69 1.37 -2.72 -9.90
CA ILE A 69 1.70 -3.43 -11.15
C ILE A 69 1.34 -4.91 -11.03
N ILE A 70 1.73 -5.56 -9.94
CA ILE A 70 1.40 -6.97 -9.69
C ILE A 70 -0.11 -7.19 -9.70
N LEU A 71 -0.89 -6.35 -9.02
CA LEU A 71 -2.35 -6.47 -8.95
C LEU A 71 -3.01 -6.25 -10.32
N VAL A 72 -2.52 -5.29 -11.11
CA VAL A 72 -3.04 -5.04 -12.47
C VAL A 72 -2.76 -6.24 -13.38
N LEU A 73 -1.57 -6.81 -13.33
CA LEU A 73 -1.23 -8.00 -14.10
C LEU A 73 -2.02 -9.22 -13.63
N TYR A 74 -2.19 -9.37 -12.32
CA TYR A 74 -2.94 -10.49 -11.73
C TYR A 74 -4.44 -10.39 -11.94
N ARG A 75 -5.00 -9.21 -12.21
CA ARG A 75 -6.44 -8.96 -12.38
C ARG A 75 -7.11 -9.95 -13.34
N LYS A 76 -6.40 -10.36 -14.41
CA LYS A 76 -6.93 -11.32 -15.38
C LYS A 76 -6.98 -12.76 -14.85
N HIS A 77 -6.26 -13.07 -13.78
CA HIS A 77 -6.13 -14.41 -13.20
C HIS A 77 -6.91 -14.60 -11.90
N LYS A 78 -7.66 -13.57 -11.49
CA LYS A 78 -8.45 -13.64 -10.26
C LYS A 78 -9.40 -14.85 -10.27
N LYS A 79 -9.50 -15.55 -9.16
CA LYS A 79 -10.31 -16.76 -9.01
C LYS A 79 -11.69 -16.50 -8.41
N TYR A 80 -11.80 -15.45 -7.56
CA TYR A 80 -13.05 -15.09 -6.89
C TYR A 80 -13.13 -13.56 -6.69
N GLU A 81 -14.33 -13.07 -6.42
CA GLU A 81 -14.52 -11.66 -6.10
C GLU A 81 -13.93 -11.36 -4.71
N GLY A 82 -13.21 -10.23 -4.61
CA GLY A 82 -12.50 -9.84 -3.40
C GLY A 82 -11.05 -10.34 -3.29
N GLU A 83 -10.60 -11.27 -4.15
CA GLU A 83 -9.22 -11.79 -4.13
C GLU A 83 -8.19 -10.66 -4.30
N LEU A 84 -8.41 -9.74 -5.24
CA LEU A 84 -7.52 -8.59 -5.46
C LEU A 84 -7.44 -7.68 -4.24
N PHE A 85 -8.54 -7.49 -3.54
CA PHE A 85 -8.58 -6.69 -2.33
C PHE A 85 -7.78 -7.34 -1.21
N LEU A 86 -7.95 -8.65 -1.01
CA LEU A 86 -7.16 -9.40 -0.02
C LEU A 86 -5.67 -9.42 -0.36
N LEU A 87 -5.31 -9.59 -1.64
CA LEU A 87 -3.93 -9.50 -2.11
C LEU A 87 -3.33 -8.11 -1.89
N TYR A 88 -4.12 -7.05 -2.12
CA TYR A 88 -3.71 -5.69 -1.80
C TYR A 88 -3.42 -5.51 -0.31
N LEU A 89 -4.34 -5.92 0.57
CA LEU A 89 -4.17 -5.81 2.02
C LEU A 89 -2.95 -6.63 2.50
N PHE A 90 -2.78 -7.83 1.97
CA PHE A 90 -1.64 -8.70 2.27
C PHE A 90 -0.32 -8.05 1.85
N GLY A 91 -0.21 -7.60 0.60
CA GLY A 91 0.99 -6.97 0.07
C GLY A 91 1.30 -5.63 0.73
N TYR A 92 0.27 -4.81 1.01
CA TYR A 92 0.43 -3.56 1.75
C TYR A 92 0.93 -3.80 3.17
N GLY A 93 0.33 -4.77 3.87
CA GLY A 93 0.75 -5.16 5.22
C GLY A 93 2.20 -5.63 5.27
N LEU A 94 2.65 -6.45 4.30
CA LEU A 94 4.05 -6.87 4.19
C LEU A 94 5.00 -5.67 4.05
N GLY A 95 4.67 -4.72 3.16
CA GLY A 95 5.45 -3.51 2.99
C GLY A 95 5.53 -2.69 4.28
N ARG A 96 4.40 -2.56 4.99
CA ARG A 96 4.35 -1.82 6.27
C ARG A 96 5.20 -2.47 7.35
N VAL A 97 5.14 -3.79 7.51
CA VAL A 97 5.97 -4.51 8.49
C VAL A 97 7.45 -4.25 8.27
N TRP A 98 7.89 -4.30 7.01
CA TRP A 98 9.30 -4.13 6.66
C TRP A 98 9.75 -2.65 6.77
N ILE A 99 8.98 -1.73 6.19
CA ILE A 99 9.34 -0.30 6.15
C ILE A 99 9.27 0.33 7.54
N GLU A 100 8.31 -0.08 8.36
CA GLU A 100 8.18 0.43 9.74
C GLU A 100 9.41 0.06 10.59
N GLY A 101 10.04 -1.09 10.34
CA GLY A 101 11.28 -1.48 11.00
C GLY A 101 12.48 -0.56 10.68
N LEU A 102 12.41 0.22 9.59
CA LEU A 102 13.46 1.18 9.19
C LEU A 102 13.22 2.60 9.73
N ARG A 103 12.05 2.88 10.30
CA ARG A 103 11.68 4.22 10.76
C ARG A 103 12.20 4.48 12.17
N THR A 104 12.59 5.72 12.42
CA THR A 104 13.06 6.17 13.74
C THR A 104 11.95 6.78 14.60
N ASP A 105 10.85 7.24 13.99
CA ASP A 105 9.70 7.87 14.65
C ASP A 105 8.59 6.88 15.05
N GLN A 106 8.97 5.72 15.58
CA GLN A 106 8.04 4.63 15.89
C GLN A 106 7.27 4.89 17.19
N LEU A 107 5.93 4.66 17.14
CA LEU A 107 5.11 4.64 18.34
C LEU A 107 5.22 3.26 19.02
N LEU A 108 6.09 3.16 20.01
CA LEU A 108 6.34 1.91 20.73
C LEU A 108 5.25 1.61 21.75
N LEU A 109 4.84 0.34 21.84
CA LEU A 109 3.97 -0.11 22.93
C LEU A 109 4.74 -0.12 24.26
N PRO A 110 4.19 0.54 25.29
CA PRO A 110 4.83 0.49 26.61
C PRO A 110 4.87 -0.96 27.13
N GLY A 111 6.06 -1.44 27.46
CA GLY A 111 6.31 -2.78 28.00
C GLY A 111 6.81 -3.83 27.01
N ILE A 112 6.53 -3.73 25.71
CA ILE A 112 6.93 -4.74 24.70
C ILE A 112 7.99 -4.19 23.74
N GLY A 113 8.07 -2.87 23.57
CA GLY A 113 9.06 -2.23 22.68
C GLY A 113 8.82 -2.47 21.18
N ILE A 114 7.65 -3.00 20.80
CA ILE A 114 7.28 -3.23 19.40
C ILE A 114 6.42 -2.06 18.90
N PRO A 115 6.65 -1.54 17.69
CA PRO A 115 5.80 -0.51 17.11
C PRO A 115 4.36 -0.98 16.92
N VAL A 116 3.39 -0.18 17.37
CA VAL A 116 1.95 -0.50 17.24
C VAL A 116 1.55 -0.72 15.78
N SER A 117 2.07 0.11 14.88
CA SER A 117 1.84 0.02 13.44
C SER A 117 2.37 -1.29 12.84
N GLN A 118 3.53 -1.77 13.32
CA GLN A 118 4.13 -3.03 12.88
C GLN A 118 3.31 -4.24 13.35
N LEU A 119 2.80 -4.20 14.57
CA LEU A 119 1.96 -5.26 15.14
C LEU A 119 0.63 -5.34 14.38
N LEU A 120 0.00 -4.18 14.11
CA LEU A 120 -1.24 -4.13 13.35
C LEU A 120 -1.04 -4.62 11.90
N ALA A 121 0.05 -4.22 11.25
CA ALA A 121 0.40 -4.69 9.91
C ALA A 121 0.67 -6.19 9.88
N GLY A 122 1.35 -6.73 10.89
CA GLY A 122 1.58 -8.17 11.05
C GLY A 122 0.27 -8.95 11.21
N ALA A 123 -0.64 -8.47 12.07
CA ALA A 123 -1.96 -9.06 12.23
C ALA A 123 -2.76 -9.03 10.92
N LEU A 124 -2.69 -7.93 10.16
CA LEU A 124 -3.31 -7.81 8.85
C LEU A 124 -2.75 -8.84 7.86
N VAL A 125 -1.44 -9.02 7.81
CA VAL A 125 -0.77 -10.01 6.93
C VAL A 125 -1.24 -11.42 7.27
N ILE A 126 -1.24 -11.79 8.55
CA ILE A 126 -1.68 -13.11 9.00
C ILE A 126 -3.15 -13.34 8.67
N GLY A 127 -4.02 -12.39 9.03
CA GLY A 127 -5.46 -12.49 8.79
C GLY A 127 -5.81 -12.58 7.31
N THR A 128 -5.22 -11.73 6.48
CA THR A 128 -5.45 -11.74 5.02
C THR A 128 -4.82 -12.97 4.36
N GLY A 129 -3.66 -13.44 4.84
CA GLY A 129 -3.04 -14.68 4.39
C GLY A 129 -3.93 -15.90 4.64
N ILE A 130 -4.48 -16.02 5.85
CA ILE A 130 -5.44 -17.09 6.21
C ILE A 130 -6.70 -16.99 5.34
N ALA A 131 -7.24 -15.78 5.16
CA ALA A 131 -8.43 -15.56 4.33
C ALA A 131 -8.19 -15.96 2.86
N LEU A 132 -7.04 -15.61 2.28
CA LEU A 132 -6.65 -15.99 0.93
C LEU A 132 -6.56 -17.50 0.76
N LEU A 133 -5.93 -18.18 1.74
CA LEU A 133 -5.80 -19.65 1.72
C LEU A 133 -7.16 -20.34 1.88
N TYR A 134 -7.97 -19.87 2.81
CA TYR A 134 -9.30 -20.45 3.08
C TYR A 134 -10.24 -20.27 1.89
N LEU A 135 -10.38 -19.04 1.39
CA LEU A 135 -11.25 -18.72 0.26
C LEU A 135 -10.73 -19.35 -1.03
N GLY A 136 -9.42 -19.38 -1.25
CA GLY A 136 -8.82 -20.04 -2.42
C GLY A 136 -9.09 -21.55 -2.46
N ARG A 137 -9.15 -22.22 -1.29
CA ARG A 137 -9.53 -23.63 -1.20
C ARG A 137 -11.03 -23.86 -1.35
N HIS A 138 -11.83 -23.00 -0.74
CA HIS A 138 -13.29 -23.16 -0.73
C HIS A 138 -13.92 -22.83 -2.10
N HIS A 139 -13.42 -21.81 -2.81
CA HIS A 139 -13.92 -21.41 -4.13
C HIS A 139 -13.62 -22.40 -5.24
N LYS A 140 -12.65 -23.29 -5.08
CA LYS A 140 -12.42 -24.39 -6.03
C LYS A 140 -13.65 -25.28 -6.22
N ASN A 141 -14.56 -25.29 -5.24
CA ASN A 141 -15.76 -26.14 -5.20
C ASN A 141 -17.06 -25.40 -5.54
N SER A 142 -17.02 -24.08 -5.84
CA SER A 142 -18.24 -23.30 -6.14
C SER A 142 -18.46 -23.18 -7.65
N PRO A 143 -19.61 -23.66 -8.17
CA PRO A 143 -19.93 -23.60 -9.61
C PRO A 143 -20.24 -22.19 -10.13
N MET A 144 -20.36 -21.20 -9.27
CA MET A 144 -20.82 -19.84 -9.60
C MET A 144 -19.79 -18.97 -10.36
N HIS A 145 -18.55 -19.43 -10.47
CA HIS A 145 -17.48 -18.58 -11.02
C HIS A 145 -17.37 -18.59 -12.55
N ARG A 146 -18.09 -19.48 -13.23
CA ARG A 146 -17.98 -19.63 -14.69
C ARG A 146 -18.83 -18.64 -15.48
N SER A 147 -19.77 -17.92 -14.84
CA SER A 147 -20.75 -17.06 -15.53
C SER A 147 -20.35 -15.59 -15.67
N VAL A 148 -19.45 -15.05 -14.83
CA VAL A 148 -19.15 -13.60 -14.78
C VAL A 148 -18.02 -13.19 -15.72
N THR A 149 -17.16 -14.11 -16.15
CA THR A 149 -16.01 -13.81 -17.02
C THR A 149 -16.29 -13.99 -18.51
N LYS A 150 -17.43 -14.60 -18.87
CA LYS A 150 -17.82 -14.70 -20.26
C LYS A 150 -18.76 -13.54 -20.59
N TYR A 151 -18.19 -12.44 -21.09
CA TYR A 151 -18.97 -11.47 -21.85
C TYR A 151 -19.49 -12.20 -23.08
N GLU A 152 -20.69 -12.79 -22.97
CA GLU A 152 -21.39 -13.25 -24.16
C GLU A 152 -21.83 -11.99 -24.89
N PRO A 153 -21.35 -11.79 -26.13
CA PRO A 153 -21.89 -10.72 -26.95
C PRO A 153 -23.39 -10.94 -27.05
N MET A 154 -24.17 -9.90 -26.80
CA MET A 154 -25.64 -9.92 -26.84
C MET A 154 -26.07 -10.62 -28.11
N PRO A 155 -26.90 -11.67 -28.03
CA PRO A 155 -27.31 -12.44 -29.21
C PRO A 155 -27.91 -11.48 -30.23
N GLU A 156 -27.47 -11.61 -31.46
CA GLU A 156 -27.78 -10.71 -32.58
C GLU A 156 -29.31 -10.52 -32.83
N LYS A 157 -30.12 -11.48 -32.34
CA LYS A 157 -31.59 -11.42 -32.36
C LYS A 157 -32.21 -10.32 -31.49
N ILE A 158 -31.47 -9.68 -30.60
CA ILE A 158 -32.00 -8.59 -29.75
C ILE A 158 -31.74 -7.22 -30.40
N LYS A 159 -30.86 -7.11 -31.40
CA LYS A 159 -30.55 -5.84 -32.09
C LYS A 159 -31.75 -5.22 -32.85
N GLY A 160 -32.85 -5.91 -32.99
CA GLY A 160 -34.04 -5.40 -33.68
C GLY A 160 -35.31 -5.29 -32.82
N LYS A 161 -35.29 -5.70 -31.54
CA LYS A 161 -36.47 -5.57 -30.68
C LYS A 161 -36.45 -4.22 -29.95
N LYS A 162 -37.56 -3.46 -30.12
CA LYS A 162 -37.79 -2.24 -29.32
C LYS A 162 -37.60 -2.55 -27.85
N PRO A 163 -36.98 -1.63 -27.08
CA PRO A 163 -36.80 -1.82 -25.65
C PRO A 163 -38.14 -2.06 -24.97
N PRO A 164 -38.17 -2.87 -23.90
CA PRO A 164 -39.43 -3.18 -23.22
C PRO A 164 -40.07 -1.89 -22.72
N LYS A 165 -41.42 -1.82 -22.82
CA LYS A 165 -42.26 -0.62 -22.49
C LYS A 165 -42.01 -0.01 -21.11
N TRP A 166 -41.36 -0.73 -20.19
CA TRP A 166 -41.00 -0.19 -18.87
C TRP A 166 -39.94 0.92 -18.91
N ASN A 167 -39.09 0.95 -19.95
CA ASN A 167 -38.08 2.00 -20.13
C ASN A 167 -38.73 3.34 -20.56
N GLU A 168 -39.89 3.32 -21.25
CA GLU A 168 -40.58 4.55 -21.67
C GLU A 168 -41.16 5.33 -20.48
N ARG A 169 -41.50 4.64 -19.38
CA ARG A 169 -42.00 5.30 -18.16
C ARG A 169 -40.92 6.03 -17.37
N LEU A 170 -39.71 5.53 -17.41
CA LEU A 170 -38.57 6.17 -16.70
C LEU A 170 -38.12 7.47 -17.38
N PHE A 171 -38.18 7.54 -18.70
CA PHE A 171 -37.77 8.74 -19.44
C PHE A 171 -38.89 9.81 -19.47
N LYS A 172 -40.15 9.45 -19.24
CA LYS A 172 -41.26 10.42 -19.15
C LYS A 172 -41.27 11.24 -17.87
N ASN A 173 -40.68 10.75 -16.82
CA ASN A 173 -40.62 11.41 -15.52
C ASN A 173 -39.32 12.24 -15.32
N MET A 174 -38.44 12.31 -16.34
CA MET A 174 -37.19 13.08 -16.31
C MET A 174 -37.22 14.32 -17.21
N LYS A 175 -38.43 14.76 -17.66
CA LYS A 175 -38.60 16.06 -18.33
C LYS A 175 -39.29 17.07 -17.45
#